data_074d0fa6a9491d269fc7d5d391153450
#
_entry.id   074d0fa6a9491d269fc7d5d391153450
#
_cell.length_a   1.000
_cell.length_b   1.000
_cell.length_c   1.000
_cell.angle_alpha   90.00
_cell.angle_beta   90.00
_cell.angle_gamma   90.00
#
_symmetry.space_group_name_H-M   'P 1'
#
loop_
_entity.id
_entity.type
_entity.pdbx_description
1 polymer ?
#
loop_
_entity_poly.entity_id
_entity_poly.type
_entity_poly.pdbx_seq_one_letter_code
_entity_poly.pdbx_strand_id
1 'polypeptide(L)'
;MNQQSNNPQQKLSFFEKTAYSGGDAAANFVFMTMILFQLNFYTDVFGLSASAAAAILLFPRLWDAFFDPIMGILADRTRTRWGRFRPWVLWTSIPWAAVMILAYTTPRGLSMGVMVAYAAVTNALLMTLYSMNNMPYSALGGVMTGDLDERTKLNSYRFVAVNIAQFVVGGFTLPLVAKFAAGHDRQYGWRMTMTLWAGLCFVLFLITFLATRERVQPVKEQKTSPKQDFADLLKNVPWRVMFVMTLIHFAILSFRGGALYNYYHHYADKVAMYDFVAKLGLTASAGASGGLLETLGYFVHGDKSNLAGSNVADVFNSLINMVGTTTTIIVIILSPPLSRRFGKKAIAVGGFGLASLGTFAFYLLSPANVSGMMALTILIAICYAPTIPLVWAIFADVADYSEWTVGRRFTGMVFATIGFALKSGLALGSASFLWIMGGFFNYDTKLPSAPGAVAGYRFTSGIVVGLLFAVCTVLLVAYKLNKGMTIQMADELAERRKQLAPASDAVASV
;
A
#
# COMPACT_ATOMS: atom_id res chain seq x y z
N MET A 1 -24.78 15.13 -30.98
CA MET A 1 -23.64 14.73 -30.14
C MET A 1 -22.73 15.93 -30.03
N ASN A 2 -22.79 16.64 -28.89
CA ASN A 2 -22.03 17.88 -28.68
C ASN A 2 -20.51 17.65 -28.75
N GLN A 3 -19.87 18.30 -29.70
CA GLN A 3 -18.41 18.55 -29.67
C GLN A 3 -18.08 19.50 -28.49
N GLN A 4 -18.10 18.97 -27.28
CA GLN A 4 -17.48 19.66 -26.16
C GLN A 4 -15.96 19.64 -26.37
N SER A 5 -15.41 20.83 -26.59
CA SER A 5 -14.04 21.12 -26.90
C SER A 5 -13.04 20.33 -26.06
N ASN A 6 -12.08 19.66 -26.74
CA ASN A 6 -10.86 19.13 -26.15
C ASN A 6 -9.95 20.29 -25.70
N ASN A 7 -10.41 21.11 -24.74
CA ASN A 7 -9.58 22.19 -24.20
C ASN A 7 -8.63 21.57 -23.13
N PRO A 8 -7.31 21.57 -23.35
CA PRO A 8 -6.35 21.04 -22.40
C PRO A 8 -6.37 21.70 -21.02
N GLN A 9 -6.83 22.96 -20.95
CA GLN A 9 -6.93 23.74 -19.70
C GLN A 9 -8.32 23.65 -19.03
N GLN A 10 -9.18 22.75 -19.50
CA GLN A 10 -10.51 22.59 -18.92
C GLN A 10 -10.43 22.12 -17.45
N LYS A 11 -11.12 22.80 -16.56
CA LYS A 11 -11.32 22.37 -15.18
C LYS A 11 -12.12 21.06 -15.14
N LEU A 12 -11.63 20.10 -14.33
CA LEU A 12 -12.29 18.81 -14.15
C LEU A 12 -13.52 18.98 -13.24
N SER A 13 -14.63 18.34 -13.60
CA SER A 13 -15.81 18.33 -12.75
C SER A 13 -15.55 17.55 -11.45
N PHE A 14 -16.36 17.81 -10.41
CA PHE A 14 -16.30 17.03 -9.16
C PHE A 14 -16.50 15.54 -9.42
N PHE A 15 -17.49 15.19 -10.24
CA PHE A 15 -17.79 13.79 -10.59
C PHE A 15 -16.62 13.12 -11.31
N GLU A 16 -15.97 13.79 -12.24
CA GLU A 16 -14.84 13.26 -12.98
C GLU A 16 -13.62 12.99 -12.06
N LYS A 17 -13.33 13.91 -11.12
CA LYS A 17 -12.26 13.72 -10.11
C LYS A 17 -12.56 12.55 -9.18
N THR A 18 -13.78 12.46 -8.68
CA THR A 18 -14.22 11.37 -7.79
C THR A 18 -14.22 10.03 -8.52
N ALA A 19 -14.73 9.98 -9.74
CA ALA A 19 -14.76 8.78 -10.56
C ALA A 19 -13.35 8.29 -10.94
N TYR A 20 -12.44 9.19 -11.30
CA TYR A 20 -11.04 8.85 -11.51
C TYR A 20 -10.40 8.26 -10.23
N SER A 21 -10.63 8.91 -9.09
CA SER A 21 -10.09 8.44 -7.80
C SER A 21 -10.66 7.08 -7.38
N GLY A 22 -11.86 6.72 -7.84
CA GLY A 22 -12.44 5.39 -7.66
C GLY A 22 -11.61 4.27 -8.29
N GLY A 23 -10.92 4.53 -9.41
CA GLY A 23 -9.99 3.57 -10.01
C GLY A 23 -8.78 3.29 -9.11
N ASP A 24 -8.25 4.29 -8.43
CA ASP A 24 -7.16 4.11 -7.46
C ASP A 24 -7.64 3.38 -6.20
N ALA A 25 -8.85 3.67 -5.74
CA ALA A 25 -9.48 2.92 -4.65
C ALA A 25 -9.61 1.44 -5.03
N ALA A 26 -10.10 1.12 -6.23
CA ALA A 26 -10.22 -0.26 -6.72
C ALA A 26 -8.86 -0.99 -6.74
N ALA A 27 -7.80 -0.36 -7.26
CA ALA A 27 -6.45 -0.92 -7.23
C ALA A 27 -5.98 -1.17 -5.79
N ASN A 28 -6.30 -0.26 -4.86
CA ASN A 28 -5.92 -0.37 -3.45
C ASN A 28 -6.72 -1.42 -2.67
N PHE A 29 -7.94 -1.77 -3.06
CA PHE A 29 -8.64 -2.93 -2.49
C PHE A 29 -7.82 -4.21 -2.63
N VAL A 30 -7.26 -4.47 -3.82
CA VAL A 30 -6.38 -5.63 -4.05
C VAL A 30 -5.05 -5.45 -3.32
N PHE A 31 -4.40 -4.30 -3.51
CA PHE A 31 -3.09 -4.02 -2.96
C PHE A 31 -3.04 -4.16 -1.42
N MET A 32 -4.03 -3.58 -0.73
CA MET A 32 -4.12 -3.68 0.73
C MET A 32 -4.46 -5.09 1.21
N THR A 33 -5.36 -5.79 0.51
CA THR A 33 -5.65 -7.20 0.82
C THR A 33 -4.39 -8.06 0.73
N MET A 34 -3.56 -7.81 -0.28
CA MET A 34 -2.30 -8.52 -0.46
C MET A 34 -1.26 -8.19 0.62
N ILE A 35 -1.19 -6.94 1.06
CA ILE A 35 -0.25 -6.53 2.10
C ILE A 35 -0.66 -7.09 3.46
N LEU A 36 -1.94 -6.99 3.81
CA LEU A 36 -2.42 -7.29 5.15
C LEU A 36 -2.69 -8.78 5.37
N PHE A 37 -3.16 -9.48 4.32
CA PHE A 37 -3.80 -10.78 4.53
C PHE A 37 -3.31 -11.91 3.62
N GLN A 38 -2.66 -11.62 2.48
CA GLN A 38 -2.32 -12.66 1.49
C GLN A 38 -1.36 -13.70 2.05
N LEU A 39 -0.38 -13.27 2.86
CA LEU A 39 0.54 -14.17 3.52
C LEU A 39 -0.23 -15.22 4.36
N ASN A 40 -1.10 -14.73 5.23
CA ASN A 40 -1.87 -15.57 6.13
C ASN A 40 -2.94 -16.41 5.41
N PHE A 41 -3.49 -15.89 4.31
CA PHE A 41 -4.35 -16.69 3.44
C PHE A 41 -3.60 -17.91 2.89
N TYR A 42 -2.37 -17.75 2.40
CA TYR A 42 -1.59 -18.86 1.85
C TYR A 42 -1.13 -19.87 2.92
N THR A 43 -0.78 -19.40 4.12
CA THR A 43 -0.32 -20.29 5.19
C THR A 43 -1.48 -20.95 5.93
N ASP A 44 -2.44 -20.19 6.42
CA ASP A 44 -3.44 -20.65 7.39
C ASP A 44 -4.71 -21.20 6.72
N VAL A 45 -5.03 -20.74 5.51
CA VAL A 45 -6.28 -21.07 4.82
C VAL A 45 -6.02 -21.99 3.63
N PHE A 46 -5.04 -21.64 2.80
CA PHE A 46 -4.64 -22.44 1.65
C PHE A 46 -3.79 -23.65 2.07
N GLY A 47 -3.06 -23.56 3.19
CA GLY A 47 -2.28 -24.65 3.78
C GLY A 47 -0.92 -24.89 3.12
N LEU A 48 -0.34 -23.85 2.50
CA LEU A 48 1.00 -23.94 1.92
C LEU A 48 2.09 -23.93 3.01
N SER A 49 3.22 -24.57 2.73
CA SER A 49 4.39 -24.41 3.58
C SER A 49 4.91 -22.98 3.56
N ALA A 50 5.57 -22.54 4.64
CA ALA A 50 6.12 -21.20 4.73
C ALA A 50 7.08 -20.86 3.58
N SER A 51 7.91 -21.81 3.15
CA SER A 51 8.84 -21.64 2.03
C SER A 51 8.13 -21.47 0.69
N ALA A 52 7.08 -22.27 0.43
CA ALA A 52 6.28 -22.14 -0.79
C ALA A 52 5.53 -20.81 -0.82
N ALA A 53 4.89 -20.41 0.29
CA ALA A 53 4.22 -19.14 0.41
C ALA A 53 5.20 -17.96 0.22
N ALA A 54 6.40 -18.02 0.82
CA ALA A 54 7.43 -17.00 0.63
C ALA A 54 7.83 -16.84 -0.84
N ALA A 55 8.05 -17.93 -1.56
CA ALA A 55 8.39 -17.91 -2.98
C ALA A 55 7.26 -17.33 -3.83
N ILE A 56 6.00 -17.73 -3.57
CA ILE A 56 4.81 -17.23 -4.29
C ILE A 56 4.59 -15.73 -4.03
N LEU A 57 4.95 -15.23 -2.86
CA LEU A 57 4.85 -13.80 -2.57
C LEU A 57 6.01 -13.00 -3.15
N LEU A 58 7.20 -13.57 -3.24
CA LEU A 58 8.41 -12.90 -3.71
C LEU A 58 8.45 -12.79 -5.24
N PHE A 59 8.41 -13.92 -5.95
CA PHE A 59 8.69 -13.93 -7.39
C PHE A 59 7.69 -13.16 -8.25
N PRO A 60 6.36 -13.26 -8.07
CA PRO A 60 5.43 -12.48 -8.86
C PRO A 60 5.52 -10.97 -8.62
N ARG A 61 5.88 -10.53 -7.41
CA ARG A 61 6.09 -9.11 -7.13
C ARG A 61 7.36 -8.56 -7.77
N LEU A 62 8.43 -9.38 -7.82
CA LEU A 62 9.62 -9.00 -8.59
C LEU A 62 9.33 -8.94 -10.09
N TRP A 63 8.59 -9.93 -10.61
CA TRP A 63 8.10 -9.92 -11.99
C TRP A 63 7.33 -8.64 -12.31
N ASP A 64 6.41 -8.26 -11.45
CA ASP A 64 5.61 -7.05 -11.57
C ASP A 64 6.48 -5.78 -11.71
N ALA A 65 7.55 -5.66 -10.92
CA ALA A 65 8.49 -4.54 -11.00
C ALA A 65 9.23 -4.46 -12.35
N PHE A 66 9.51 -5.60 -12.99
CA PHE A 66 10.09 -5.64 -14.34
C PHE A 66 9.05 -5.45 -15.45
N PHE A 67 7.82 -5.84 -15.21
CA PHE A 67 6.74 -5.76 -16.20
C PHE A 67 6.20 -4.32 -16.37
N ASP A 68 6.28 -3.49 -15.34
CA ASP A 68 5.80 -2.10 -15.38
C ASP A 68 6.33 -1.27 -16.55
N PRO A 69 7.65 -1.22 -16.85
CA PRO A 69 8.17 -0.50 -18.00
C PRO A 69 7.64 -1.04 -19.33
N ILE A 70 7.47 -2.37 -19.43
CA ILE A 70 6.91 -3.01 -20.63
C ILE A 70 5.47 -2.54 -20.83
N MET A 71 4.68 -2.54 -19.74
CA MET A 71 3.30 -2.10 -19.79
C MET A 71 3.16 -0.62 -20.12
N GLY A 72 4.06 0.23 -19.60
CA GLY A 72 4.13 1.65 -19.95
C GLY A 72 4.30 1.84 -21.47
N ILE A 73 5.25 1.13 -22.07
CA ILE A 73 5.51 1.18 -23.53
C ILE A 73 4.27 0.68 -24.32
N LEU A 74 3.63 -0.40 -23.89
CA LEU A 74 2.43 -0.92 -24.54
C LEU A 74 1.27 0.06 -24.48
N ALA A 75 1.06 0.69 -23.32
CA ALA A 75 0.02 1.69 -23.14
C ALA A 75 0.25 2.93 -24.01
N ASP A 76 1.49 3.43 -24.11
CA ASP A 76 1.84 4.60 -24.93
C ASP A 76 1.64 4.33 -26.43
N ARG A 77 1.84 3.09 -26.88
CA ARG A 77 1.63 2.67 -28.27
C ARG A 77 0.19 2.36 -28.62
N THR A 78 -0.66 2.18 -27.63
CA THR A 78 -2.08 1.86 -27.83
C THR A 78 -2.80 3.06 -28.45
N ARG A 79 -3.57 2.82 -29.50
CA ARG A 79 -4.39 3.82 -30.18
C ARG A 79 -5.76 3.26 -30.42
N THR A 80 -6.75 3.79 -29.72
CA THR A 80 -8.15 3.38 -29.89
C THR A 80 -9.07 4.61 -29.97
N ARG A 81 -10.32 4.38 -30.35
CA ARG A 81 -11.36 5.43 -30.34
C ARG A 81 -11.66 5.98 -28.93
N TRP A 82 -11.26 5.26 -27.88
CA TRP A 82 -11.47 5.66 -26.49
C TRP A 82 -10.25 6.36 -25.86
N GLY A 83 -9.15 6.48 -26.58
CA GLY A 83 -7.87 7.02 -26.11
C GLY A 83 -6.77 5.95 -26.06
N ARG A 84 -5.68 6.25 -25.35
CA ARG A 84 -4.51 5.38 -25.19
C ARG A 84 -4.58 4.57 -23.90
N PHE A 85 -4.94 5.22 -22.78
CA PHE A 85 -4.84 4.67 -21.43
C PHE A 85 -6.19 4.12 -20.90
N ARG A 86 -7.30 4.81 -21.22
CA ARG A 86 -8.64 4.41 -20.79
C ARG A 86 -9.04 2.99 -21.18
N PRO A 87 -8.75 2.51 -22.40
CA PRO A 87 -9.11 1.15 -22.80
C PRO A 87 -8.53 0.08 -21.89
N TRP A 88 -7.32 0.28 -21.39
CA TRP A 88 -6.67 -0.67 -20.50
C TRP A 88 -7.41 -0.83 -19.16
N VAL A 89 -7.92 0.27 -18.59
CA VAL A 89 -8.74 0.22 -17.37
C VAL A 89 -9.99 -0.64 -17.59
N LEU A 90 -10.62 -0.55 -18.76
CA LEU A 90 -11.80 -1.36 -19.09
C LEU A 90 -11.42 -2.81 -19.39
N TRP A 91 -10.44 -3.04 -20.27
CA TRP A 91 -10.07 -4.39 -20.73
C TRP A 91 -9.58 -5.28 -19.59
N THR A 92 -8.88 -4.69 -18.64
CA THR A 92 -8.34 -5.42 -17.49
C THR A 92 -9.35 -5.62 -16.36
N SER A 93 -10.45 -4.87 -16.31
CA SER A 93 -11.39 -4.87 -15.19
C SER A 93 -12.06 -6.26 -14.98
N ILE A 94 -12.49 -6.92 -16.05
CA ILE A 94 -13.11 -8.26 -15.98
C ILE A 94 -12.08 -9.34 -15.64
N PRO A 95 -10.95 -9.48 -16.39
CA PRO A 95 -9.93 -10.48 -16.03
C PRO A 95 -9.36 -10.25 -14.62
N TRP A 96 -9.20 -8.98 -14.18
CA TRP A 96 -8.79 -8.68 -12.82
C TRP A 96 -9.77 -9.23 -11.78
N ALA A 97 -11.07 -8.92 -11.91
CA ALA A 97 -12.08 -9.41 -11.00
C ALA A 97 -12.10 -10.96 -10.95
N ALA A 98 -12.03 -11.61 -12.10
CA ALA A 98 -11.99 -13.05 -12.19
C ALA A 98 -10.74 -13.65 -11.51
N VAL A 99 -9.55 -13.12 -11.81
CA VAL A 99 -8.30 -13.62 -11.22
C VAL A 99 -8.22 -13.31 -9.74
N MET A 100 -8.76 -12.17 -9.27
CA MET A 100 -8.85 -11.87 -7.84
C MET A 100 -9.66 -12.94 -7.09
N ILE A 101 -10.80 -13.37 -7.63
CA ILE A 101 -11.62 -14.45 -7.05
C ILE A 101 -10.84 -15.77 -7.07
N LEU A 102 -10.20 -16.10 -8.19
CA LEU A 102 -9.40 -17.33 -8.32
C LEU A 102 -8.23 -17.35 -7.34
N ALA A 103 -7.48 -16.27 -7.19
CA ALA A 103 -6.31 -16.18 -6.32
C ALA A 103 -6.65 -16.43 -4.84
N TYR A 104 -7.90 -16.16 -4.44
CA TYR A 104 -8.39 -16.43 -3.07
C TYR A 104 -9.40 -17.60 -3.01
N THR A 105 -9.40 -18.45 -4.03
CA THR A 105 -10.15 -19.72 -4.04
C THR A 105 -9.19 -20.87 -3.82
N THR A 106 -9.46 -21.73 -2.84
CA THR A 106 -8.67 -22.93 -2.56
C THR A 106 -9.29 -24.12 -3.27
N PRO A 107 -8.66 -24.67 -4.33
CA PRO A 107 -9.18 -25.85 -5.02
C PRO A 107 -9.15 -27.08 -4.09
N ARG A 108 -10.17 -27.92 -4.15
CA ARG A 108 -10.26 -29.16 -3.36
C ARG A 108 -9.81 -30.37 -4.17
N GLY A 109 -9.26 -31.37 -3.49
CA GLY A 109 -8.93 -32.67 -4.10
C GLY A 109 -7.68 -32.66 -4.98
N LEU A 110 -6.88 -31.60 -4.96
CA LEU A 110 -5.64 -31.50 -5.71
C LEU A 110 -4.43 -31.89 -4.85
N SER A 111 -3.38 -32.42 -5.49
CA SER A 111 -2.11 -32.65 -4.81
C SER A 111 -1.46 -31.33 -4.39
N MET A 112 -0.64 -31.35 -3.35
CA MET A 112 0.04 -30.15 -2.84
C MET A 112 0.87 -29.44 -3.91
N GLY A 113 1.56 -30.20 -4.79
CA GLY A 113 2.32 -29.61 -5.90
C GLY A 113 1.45 -28.82 -6.89
N VAL A 114 0.26 -29.36 -7.22
CA VAL A 114 -0.70 -28.67 -8.09
C VAL A 114 -1.28 -27.43 -7.39
N MET A 115 -1.54 -27.50 -6.10
CA MET A 115 -1.99 -26.36 -5.29
C MET A 115 -0.96 -25.23 -5.26
N VAL A 116 0.33 -25.56 -5.08
CA VAL A 116 1.44 -24.58 -5.14
C VAL A 116 1.49 -23.93 -6.53
N ALA A 117 1.42 -24.72 -7.60
CA ALA A 117 1.41 -24.21 -8.96
C ALA A 117 0.21 -23.31 -9.24
N TYR A 118 -0.98 -23.70 -8.79
CA TYR A 118 -2.20 -22.89 -8.90
C TYR A 118 -2.05 -21.55 -8.19
N ALA A 119 -1.58 -21.54 -6.94
CA ALA A 119 -1.36 -20.31 -6.18
C ALA A 119 -0.30 -19.42 -6.85
N ALA A 120 0.79 -19.99 -7.36
CA ALA A 120 1.83 -19.25 -8.07
C ALA A 120 1.31 -18.61 -9.36
N VAL A 121 0.57 -19.37 -10.18
CA VAL A 121 0.00 -18.87 -11.44
C VAL A 121 -1.06 -17.80 -11.20
N THR A 122 -2.00 -18.04 -10.29
CA THR A 122 -3.06 -17.04 -10.00
C THR A 122 -2.49 -15.77 -9.40
N ASN A 123 -1.47 -15.85 -8.53
CA ASN A 123 -0.81 -14.67 -7.99
C ASN A 123 0.02 -13.93 -9.06
N ALA A 124 0.73 -14.63 -9.92
CA ALA A 124 1.48 -14.02 -11.02
C ALA A 124 0.53 -13.30 -12.02
N LEU A 125 -0.60 -13.92 -12.35
CA LEU A 125 -1.63 -13.31 -13.18
C LEU A 125 -2.25 -12.07 -12.51
N LEU A 126 -2.53 -12.14 -11.20
CA LEU A 126 -3.06 -11.01 -10.44
C LEU A 126 -2.09 -9.82 -10.47
N MET A 127 -0.78 -10.07 -10.28
CA MET A 127 0.25 -9.03 -10.36
C MET A 127 0.37 -8.44 -11.76
N THR A 128 0.38 -9.29 -12.78
CA THR A 128 0.44 -8.84 -14.18
C THR A 128 -0.76 -7.96 -14.54
N LEU A 129 -1.97 -8.38 -14.16
CA LEU A 129 -3.19 -7.59 -14.38
C LEU A 129 -3.19 -6.29 -13.56
N TYR A 130 -2.60 -6.31 -12.34
CA TYR A 130 -2.40 -5.11 -11.54
C TYR A 130 -1.56 -4.07 -12.32
N SER A 131 -0.41 -4.45 -12.88
CA SER A 131 0.41 -3.57 -13.69
C SER A 131 -0.28 -3.13 -14.98
N MET A 132 -0.98 -4.06 -15.66
CA MET A 132 -1.72 -3.75 -16.89
C MET A 132 -2.84 -2.73 -16.69
N ASN A 133 -3.39 -2.63 -15.49
CA ASN A 133 -4.39 -1.63 -15.13
C ASN A 133 -3.74 -0.36 -14.56
N ASN A 134 -2.88 -0.51 -13.55
CA ASN A 134 -2.40 0.59 -12.73
C ASN A 134 -1.42 1.52 -13.47
N MET A 135 -0.60 0.99 -14.39
CA MET A 135 0.32 1.82 -15.19
C MET A 135 -0.44 2.76 -16.13
N PRO A 136 -1.35 2.28 -17.01
CA PRO A 136 -2.17 3.16 -17.84
C PRO A 136 -3.08 4.07 -17.02
N TYR A 137 -3.65 3.58 -15.90
CA TYR A 137 -4.44 4.40 -15.00
C TYR A 137 -3.65 5.60 -14.45
N SER A 138 -2.43 5.37 -14.00
CA SER A 138 -1.56 6.44 -13.49
C SER A 138 -1.20 7.46 -14.58
N ALA A 139 -0.91 6.99 -15.80
CA ALA A 139 -0.65 7.84 -16.96
C ALA A 139 -1.89 8.64 -17.38
N LEU A 140 -3.09 8.06 -17.27
CA LEU A 140 -4.37 8.73 -17.57
C LEU A 140 -4.53 10.03 -16.79
N GLY A 141 -4.16 10.06 -15.50
CA GLY A 141 -4.22 11.27 -14.67
C GLY A 141 -3.41 12.44 -15.25
N GLY A 142 -2.28 12.13 -15.88
CA GLY A 142 -1.42 13.12 -16.53
C GLY A 142 -1.99 13.72 -17.84
N VAL A 143 -2.93 13.02 -18.49
CA VAL A 143 -3.52 13.43 -19.76
C VAL A 143 -4.99 13.88 -19.67
N MET A 144 -5.59 13.82 -18.48
CA MET A 144 -6.95 14.31 -18.26
C MET A 144 -7.03 15.83 -18.29
N THR A 145 -6.00 16.54 -17.81
CA THR A 145 -5.93 18.00 -17.81
C THR A 145 -4.49 18.48 -17.95
N GLY A 146 -4.29 19.61 -18.61
CA GLY A 146 -3.02 20.33 -18.67
C GLY A 146 -2.80 21.31 -17.52
N ASP A 147 -3.85 21.62 -16.77
CA ASP A 147 -3.82 22.56 -15.63
C ASP A 147 -3.13 21.91 -14.41
N LEU A 148 -2.06 22.53 -13.91
CA LEU A 148 -1.27 22.02 -12.78
C LEU A 148 -2.05 22.03 -11.47
N ASP A 149 -2.93 23.02 -11.25
CA ASP A 149 -3.77 23.12 -10.04
C ASP A 149 -4.83 22.01 -10.04
N GLU A 150 -5.44 21.74 -11.19
CA GLU A 150 -6.41 20.66 -11.31
C GLU A 150 -5.75 19.28 -11.16
N ARG A 151 -4.50 19.09 -11.65
CA ARG A 151 -3.72 17.86 -11.37
C ARG A 151 -3.43 17.69 -9.88
N THR A 152 -3.09 18.77 -9.20
CA THR A 152 -2.85 18.73 -7.74
C THR A 152 -4.12 18.35 -6.98
N LYS A 153 -5.26 18.95 -7.35
CA LYS A 153 -6.56 18.58 -6.79
C LYS A 153 -6.91 17.12 -7.08
N LEU A 154 -6.71 16.67 -8.32
CA LEU A 154 -6.96 15.27 -8.72
C LEU A 154 -6.17 14.28 -7.86
N ASN A 155 -4.89 14.55 -7.61
CA ASN A 155 -4.06 13.74 -6.72
C ASN A 155 -4.56 13.77 -5.27
N SER A 156 -5.05 14.90 -4.77
CA SER A 156 -5.65 14.98 -3.43
C SER A 156 -6.89 14.07 -3.31
N TYR A 157 -7.75 14.06 -4.32
CA TYR A 157 -8.91 13.16 -4.37
C TYR A 157 -8.47 11.68 -4.39
N ARG A 158 -7.41 11.35 -5.14
CA ARG A 158 -6.83 10.00 -5.15
C ARG A 158 -6.38 9.57 -3.76
N PHE A 159 -5.62 10.40 -3.05
CA PHE A 159 -5.16 10.10 -1.69
C PHE A 159 -6.31 9.83 -0.74
N VAL A 160 -7.38 10.62 -0.80
CA VAL A 160 -8.58 10.39 0.01
C VAL A 160 -9.20 9.03 -0.33
N ALA A 161 -9.39 8.73 -1.61
CA ALA A 161 -9.99 7.48 -2.05
C ALA A 161 -9.15 6.24 -1.67
N VAL A 162 -7.81 6.33 -1.76
CA VAL A 162 -6.88 5.29 -1.31
C VAL A 162 -7.03 5.03 0.20
N ASN A 163 -7.08 6.08 1.02
CA ASN A 163 -7.24 5.93 2.47
C ASN A 163 -8.60 5.33 2.84
N ILE A 164 -9.68 5.70 2.11
CA ILE A 164 -10.99 5.06 2.28
C ILE A 164 -10.90 3.56 1.93
N ALA A 165 -10.26 3.20 0.81
CA ALA A 165 -10.07 1.81 0.44
C ALA A 165 -9.28 1.03 1.50
N GLN A 166 -8.19 1.60 2.03
CA GLN A 166 -7.39 1.00 3.11
C GLN A 166 -8.21 0.78 4.38
N PHE A 167 -9.00 1.79 4.77
CA PHE A 167 -9.90 1.69 5.91
C PHE A 167 -10.92 0.57 5.74
N VAL A 168 -11.55 0.49 4.55
CA VAL A 168 -12.57 -0.51 4.26
C VAL A 168 -11.95 -1.91 4.22
N VAL A 169 -10.83 -2.10 3.52
CA VAL A 169 -10.16 -3.40 3.44
C VAL A 169 -9.65 -3.84 4.81
N GLY A 170 -8.94 -2.97 5.52
CA GLY A 170 -8.36 -3.30 6.83
C GLY A 170 -9.42 -3.55 7.90
N GLY A 171 -10.54 -2.82 7.82
CA GLY A 171 -11.64 -2.94 8.77
C GLY A 171 -12.60 -4.10 8.46
N PHE A 172 -13.00 -4.28 7.22
CA PHE A 172 -14.15 -5.16 6.93
C PHE A 172 -13.78 -6.52 6.34
N THR A 173 -12.54 -6.75 5.85
CA THR A 173 -12.20 -8.03 5.21
C THR A 173 -12.34 -9.20 6.17
N LEU A 174 -11.69 -9.18 7.34
CA LEU A 174 -11.73 -10.31 8.28
C LEU A 174 -13.12 -10.55 8.90
N PRO A 175 -13.85 -9.51 9.32
CA PRO A 175 -15.23 -9.69 9.78
C PRO A 175 -16.15 -10.31 8.73
N LEU A 176 -16.04 -9.89 7.46
CA LEU A 176 -16.80 -10.49 6.37
C LEU A 176 -16.39 -11.93 6.08
N VAL A 177 -15.07 -12.22 6.12
CA VAL A 177 -14.58 -13.60 6.01
C VAL A 177 -15.17 -14.47 7.11
N ALA A 178 -15.13 -14.02 8.35
CA ALA A 178 -15.71 -14.76 9.49
C ALA A 178 -17.22 -14.96 9.34
N LYS A 179 -17.94 -13.92 8.90
CA LYS A 179 -19.39 -13.99 8.66
C LYS A 179 -19.74 -14.99 7.57
N PHE A 180 -19.09 -14.92 6.41
CA PHE A 180 -19.36 -15.84 5.31
C PHE A 180 -18.85 -17.25 5.59
N ALA A 181 -17.92 -17.44 6.51
CA ALA A 181 -17.49 -18.74 7.00
C ALA A 181 -18.49 -19.38 7.99
N ALA A 182 -19.45 -18.62 8.53
CA ALA A 182 -20.45 -19.14 9.44
C ALA A 182 -21.30 -20.23 8.75
N GLY A 183 -21.26 -21.46 9.26
CA GLY A 183 -21.89 -22.63 8.64
C GLY A 183 -21.13 -23.26 7.46
N HIS A 184 -19.96 -22.73 7.12
CA HIS A 184 -19.04 -23.18 6.07
C HIS A 184 -17.62 -23.21 6.58
N ASP A 185 -16.67 -23.52 5.70
CA ASP A 185 -15.24 -23.40 6.02
C ASP A 185 -14.70 -21.97 5.78
N ARG A 186 -13.52 -21.68 6.34
CA ARG A 186 -12.85 -20.39 6.21
C ARG A 186 -12.45 -20.09 4.75
N GLN A 187 -12.24 -21.12 3.93
CA GLN A 187 -11.94 -20.99 2.50
C GLN A 187 -13.13 -20.38 1.75
N TYR A 188 -14.35 -20.83 2.08
CA TYR A 188 -15.59 -20.26 1.54
C TYR A 188 -15.73 -18.78 1.94
N GLY A 189 -15.47 -18.44 3.22
CA GLY A 189 -15.50 -17.06 3.70
C GLY A 189 -14.58 -16.14 2.90
N TRP A 190 -13.34 -16.55 2.65
CA TRP A 190 -12.40 -15.80 1.83
C TRP A 190 -12.88 -15.63 0.39
N ARG A 191 -13.31 -16.71 -0.25
CA ARG A 191 -13.82 -16.66 -1.63
C ARG A 191 -15.00 -15.68 -1.77
N MET A 192 -15.97 -15.73 -0.85
CA MET A 192 -17.14 -14.84 -0.89
C MET A 192 -16.77 -13.39 -0.65
N THR A 193 -15.88 -13.10 0.33
CA THR A 193 -15.40 -11.75 0.59
C THR A 193 -14.64 -11.18 -0.60
N MET A 194 -13.77 -11.98 -1.22
CA MET A 194 -13.03 -11.54 -2.42
C MET A 194 -13.95 -11.38 -3.63
N THR A 195 -15.02 -12.15 -3.75
CA THR A 195 -16.04 -11.96 -4.79
C THR A 195 -16.73 -10.60 -4.61
N LEU A 196 -17.06 -10.23 -3.38
CA LEU A 196 -17.63 -8.91 -3.07
C LEU A 196 -16.67 -7.79 -3.45
N TRP A 197 -15.40 -7.88 -3.02
CA TRP A 197 -14.38 -6.87 -3.35
C TRP A 197 -14.09 -6.82 -4.86
N ALA A 198 -14.04 -7.95 -5.55
CA ALA A 198 -13.85 -8.01 -6.99
C ALA A 198 -14.99 -7.35 -7.76
N GLY A 199 -16.24 -7.57 -7.33
CA GLY A 199 -17.41 -6.90 -7.87
C GLY A 199 -17.37 -5.39 -7.69
N LEU A 200 -16.99 -4.93 -6.49
CA LEU A 200 -16.81 -3.50 -6.20
C LEU A 200 -15.69 -2.88 -7.06
N CYS A 201 -14.54 -3.55 -7.17
CA CYS A 201 -13.43 -3.09 -8.02
C CYS A 201 -13.87 -2.98 -9.50
N PHE A 202 -14.59 -3.97 -10.02
CA PHE A 202 -15.11 -3.94 -11.38
C PHE A 202 -16.02 -2.72 -11.61
N VAL A 203 -16.95 -2.45 -10.69
CA VAL A 203 -17.85 -1.29 -10.78
C VAL A 203 -17.07 0.02 -10.74
N LEU A 204 -16.09 0.14 -9.85
CA LEU A 204 -15.25 1.34 -9.75
C LEU A 204 -14.40 1.57 -11.01
N PHE A 205 -13.80 0.52 -11.60
CA PHE A 205 -13.07 0.64 -12.86
C PHE A 205 -14.00 1.01 -14.02
N LEU A 206 -15.22 0.46 -14.06
CA LEU A 206 -16.20 0.82 -15.07
C LEU A 206 -16.61 2.30 -14.95
N ILE A 207 -16.89 2.78 -13.75
CA ILE A 207 -17.18 4.21 -13.48
C ILE A 207 -15.99 5.07 -13.91
N THR A 208 -14.76 4.68 -13.56
CA THR A 208 -13.54 5.40 -13.97
C THR A 208 -13.45 5.49 -15.48
N PHE A 209 -13.66 4.39 -16.20
CA PHE A 209 -13.63 4.37 -17.66
C PHE A 209 -14.71 5.27 -18.27
N LEU A 210 -15.95 5.21 -17.78
CA LEU A 210 -17.07 5.96 -18.32
C LEU A 210 -16.96 7.47 -18.08
N ALA A 211 -16.48 7.86 -16.91
CA ALA A 211 -16.45 9.27 -16.49
C ALA A 211 -15.22 10.04 -16.95
N THR A 212 -14.06 9.36 -17.20
CA THR A 212 -12.81 10.05 -17.54
C THR A 212 -12.66 10.29 -19.05
N ARG A 213 -11.87 11.29 -19.43
CA ARG A 213 -11.52 11.59 -20.84
C ARG A 213 -10.07 12.02 -20.96
N GLU A 214 -9.39 11.59 -22.02
CA GLU A 214 -8.04 12.04 -22.38
C GLU A 214 -8.14 13.33 -23.19
N ARG A 215 -7.52 14.42 -22.69
CA ARG A 215 -7.59 15.77 -23.32
C ARG A 215 -6.23 16.26 -23.78
N VAL A 216 -5.15 15.81 -23.13
CA VAL A 216 -3.79 16.26 -23.39
C VAL A 216 -3.05 15.21 -24.21
N GLN A 217 -2.47 15.64 -25.34
CA GLN A 217 -1.55 14.78 -26.08
C GLN A 217 -0.14 14.93 -25.49
N PRO A 218 0.59 13.83 -25.24
CA PRO A 218 1.95 13.92 -24.72
C PRO A 218 2.86 14.64 -25.72
N VAL A 219 3.67 15.54 -25.19
CA VAL A 219 4.74 16.20 -25.95
C VAL A 219 5.80 15.14 -26.32
N LYS A 220 6.38 15.23 -27.53
CA LYS A 220 7.46 14.33 -27.97
C LYS A 220 8.59 14.35 -26.94
N GLU A 221 8.92 13.17 -26.39
CA GLU A 221 9.99 13.03 -25.41
C GLU A 221 11.35 13.48 -25.98
N GLN A 222 12.14 14.17 -25.14
CA GLN A 222 13.55 14.39 -25.41
C GLN A 222 14.27 13.04 -25.37
N LYS A 223 15.07 12.75 -26.41
CA LYS A 223 15.89 11.54 -26.52
C LYS A 223 17.02 11.59 -25.49
N THR A 224 16.80 11.02 -24.31
CA THR A 224 17.88 10.78 -23.32
C THR A 224 18.38 9.35 -23.45
N SER A 225 19.64 9.11 -23.06
CA SER A 225 20.20 7.77 -23.00
C SER A 225 19.90 7.16 -21.60
N PRO A 226 18.96 6.21 -21.45
CA PRO A 226 18.60 5.66 -20.16
C PRO A 226 19.77 5.05 -19.38
N LYS A 227 20.78 4.51 -20.10
CA LYS A 227 21.98 3.93 -19.47
C LYS A 227 22.83 4.99 -18.77
N GLN A 228 23.01 6.15 -19.40
CA GLN A 228 23.80 7.25 -18.83
C GLN A 228 23.06 7.89 -17.65
N ASP A 229 21.75 8.08 -17.79
CA ASP A 229 20.92 8.63 -16.71
C ASP A 229 20.94 7.74 -15.49
N PHE A 230 20.89 6.42 -15.66
CA PHE A 230 21.02 5.45 -14.56
C PHE A 230 22.43 5.47 -13.94
N ALA A 231 23.49 5.54 -14.74
CA ALA A 231 24.87 5.62 -14.24
C ALA A 231 25.12 6.89 -13.41
N ASP A 232 24.56 8.02 -13.84
CA ASP A 232 24.67 9.29 -13.09
C ASP A 232 23.82 9.26 -11.83
N LEU A 233 22.66 8.60 -11.86
CA LEU A 233 21.82 8.40 -10.70
C LEU A 233 22.51 7.54 -9.61
N LEU A 234 23.25 6.50 -10.02
CA LEU A 234 24.03 5.69 -9.10
C LEU A 234 25.12 6.50 -8.36
N LYS A 235 25.62 7.59 -8.92
CA LYS A 235 26.58 8.49 -8.26
C LYS A 235 25.91 9.44 -7.26
N ASN A 236 24.59 9.62 -7.35
CA ASN A 236 23.82 10.50 -6.48
C ASN A 236 23.67 9.87 -5.09
N VAL A 237 24.42 10.33 -4.10
CA VAL A 237 24.38 9.81 -2.72
C VAL A 237 23.00 9.95 -2.06
N PRO A 238 22.32 11.12 -2.10
CA PRO A 238 20.94 11.25 -1.64
C PRO A 238 19.99 10.21 -2.23
N TRP A 239 20.09 9.93 -3.53
CA TRP A 239 19.27 8.92 -4.17
C TRP A 239 19.55 7.51 -3.62
N ARG A 240 20.83 7.11 -3.46
CA ARG A 240 21.17 5.78 -2.93
C ARG A 240 20.60 5.56 -1.54
N VAL A 241 20.71 6.56 -0.66
CA VAL A 241 20.14 6.48 0.70
C VAL A 241 18.63 6.33 0.64
N MET A 242 17.96 7.13 -0.19
CA MET A 242 16.50 7.07 -0.31
C MET A 242 16.00 5.79 -0.98
N PHE A 243 16.75 5.23 -1.94
CA PHE A 243 16.42 3.94 -2.57
C PHE A 243 16.42 2.81 -1.54
N VAL A 244 17.50 2.68 -0.75
CA VAL A 244 17.61 1.65 0.30
C VAL A 244 16.58 1.87 1.39
N MET A 245 16.38 3.13 1.82
CA MET A 245 15.37 3.47 2.82
C MET A 245 13.95 3.09 2.35
N THR A 246 13.62 3.36 1.09
CA THR A 246 12.32 3.01 0.52
C THR A 246 12.11 1.49 0.47
N LEU A 247 13.13 0.76 0.05
CA LEU A 247 13.08 -0.70 0.03
C LEU A 247 12.78 -1.25 1.43
N ILE A 248 13.49 -0.78 2.46
CA ILE A 248 13.27 -1.21 3.85
C ILE A 248 11.92 -0.73 4.36
N HIS A 249 11.52 0.50 4.08
CA HIS A 249 10.23 1.07 4.49
C HIS A 249 9.03 0.24 4.01
N PHE A 250 9.04 -0.14 2.72
CA PHE A 250 7.98 -0.99 2.18
C PHE A 250 8.12 -2.47 2.59
N ALA A 251 9.34 -2.93 2.89
CA ALA A 251 9.53 -4.23 3.53
C ALA A 251 8.91 -4.27 4.93
N ILE A 252 9.06 -3.21 5.73
CA ILE A 252 8.38 -3.07 7.04
C ILE A 252 6.87 -3.20 6.88
N LEU A 253 6.27 -2.54 5.89
CA LEU A 253 4.83 -2.53 5.69
C LEU A 253 4.27 -3.96 5.48
N SER A 254 4.89 -4.71 4.58
CA SER A 254 4.46 -6.08 4.27
C SER A 254 4.81 -7.09 5.38
N PHE A 255 6.01 -6.98 5.96
CA PHE A 255 6.45 -7.80 7.09
C PHE A 255 5.52 -7.63 8.29
N ARG A 256 5.23 -6.37 8.66
CA ARG A 256 4.38 -6.03 9.79
C ARG A 256 2.95 -6.52 9.60
N GLY A 257 2.42 -6.52 8.37
CA GLY A 257 1.09 -7.06 8.08
C GLY A 257 0.96 -8.51 8.51
N GLY A 258 1.88 -9.37 8.08
CA GLY A 258 1.90 -10.78 8.49
C GLY A 258 2.23 -10.99 9.97
N ALA A 259 3.21 -10.25 10.50
CA ALA A 259 3.63 -10.38 11.89
C ALA A 259 2.51 -10.01 12.88
N LEU A 260 1.84 -8.87 12.69
CA LEU A 260 0.77 -8.41 13.58
C LEU A 260 -0.51 -9.25 13.46
N TYR A 261 -0.86 -9.71 12.25
CA TYR A 261 -1.97 -10.65 12.11
C TYR A 261 -1.78 -11.87 13.02
N ASN A 262 -0.62 -12.54 12.89
CA ASN A 262 -0.31 -13.73 13.69
C ASN A 262 -0.17 -13.40 15.18
N TYR A 263 0.37 -12.23 15.53
CA TYR A 263 0.48 -11.76 16.91
C TYR A 263 -0.90 -11.68 17.58
N TYR A 264 -1.90 -11.10 16.92
CA TYR A 264 -3.25 -11.00 17.47
C TYR A 264 -4.00 -12.34 17.47
N HIS A 265 -3.77 -13.21 16.49
CA HIS A 265 -4.48 -14.49 16.39
C HIS A 265 -3.93 -15.59 17.31
N HIS A 266 -2.61 -15.56 17.60
CA HIS A 266 -1.94 -16.67 18.28
C HIS A 266 -1.22 -16.29 19.59
N TYR A 267 -0.81 -15.00 19.75
CA TYR A 267 -0.14 -14.56 20.99
C TYR A 267 -1.10 -13.84 21.95
N ALA A 268 -1.94 -12.94 21.45
CA ALA A 268 -2.82 -12.16 22.32
C ALA A 268 -3.95 -13.03 22.91
N ASP A 269 -4.33 -12.71 24.16
CA ASP A 269 -5.33 -13.47 24.91
C ASP A 269 -6.75 -13.21 24.38
N LYS A 270 -7.42 -14.28 23.92
CA LYS A 270 -8.77 -14.21 23.36
C LYS A 270 -9.82 -13.76 24.37
N VAL A 271 -9.65 -14.10 25.66
CA VAL A 271 -10.56 -13.67 26.71
C VAL A 271 -10.46 -12.18 26.97
N ALA A 272 -9.24 -11.66 27.03
CA ALA A 272 -9.00 -10.23 27.15
C ALA A 272 -9.50 -9.43 25.92
N MET A 273 -9.35 -9.99 24.71
CA MET A 273 -9.94 -9.41 23.50
C MET A 273 -11.46 -9.39 23.57
N TYR A 274 -12.09 -10.48 24.02
CA TYR A 274 -13.54 -10.55 24.19
C TYR A 274 -14.04 -9.48 25.16
N ASP A 275 -13.39 -9.33 26.32
CA ASP A 275 -13.73 -8.29 27.28
C ASP A 275 -13.58 -6.87 26.74
N PHE A 276 -12.55 -6.65 25.90
CA PHE A 276 -12.33 -5.37 25.23
C PHE A 276 -13.45 -5.08 24.22
N VAL A 277 -13.77 -6.04 23.37
CA VAL A 277 -14.81 -5.93 22.33
C VAL A 277 -16.21 -5.81 22.97
N ALA A 278 -16.46 -6.51 24.09
CA ALA A 278 -17.70 -6.43 24.86
C ALA A 278 -17.95 -5.03 25.43
N LYS A 279 -16.89 -4.35 25.91
CA LYS A 279 -16.98 -2.95 26.36
C LYS A 279 -17.41 -1.98 25.25
N LEU A 280 -17.17 -2.35 24.00
CA LEU A 280 -17.59 -1.60 22.81
C LEU A 280 -19.00 -1.99 22.33
N GLY A 281 -19.69 -2.90 23.02
CA GLY A 281 -21.02 -3.38 22.63
C GLY A 281 -21.04 -4.30 21.41
N LEU A 282 -19.91 -4.92 21.04
CA LEU A 282 -19.74 -5.74 19.84
C LEU A 282 -19.85 -7.26 20.13
N THR A 283 -20.46 -7.66 21.22
CA THR A 283 -20.69 -9.07 21.57
C THR A 283 -22.18 -9.37 21.64
N ALA A 284 -22.60 -10.53 21.13
CA ALA A 284 -23.96 -11.02 21.28
C ALA A 284 -24.14 -11.55 22.70
N SER A 285 -24.78 -10.78 23.60
CA SER A 285 -25.50 -11.39 24.70
C SER A 285 -26.77 -12.08 24.16
N ALA A 286 -27.16 -13.18 24.74
CA ALA A 286 -28.29 -13.98 24.26
C ALA A 286 -29.53 -13.10 23.95
N GLY A 287 -29.87 -13.00 22.65
CA GLY A 287 -31.04 -12.25 22.19
C GLY A 287 -30.78 -10.83 21.65
N ALA A 288 -29.57 -10.30 21.70
CA ALA A 288 -29.24 -9.01 21.08
C ALA A 288 -28.88 -9.16 19.62
N SER A 289 -29.53 -8.42 18.72
CA SER A 289 -29.13 -8.31 17.32
C SER A 289 -28.23 -7.09 17.14
N GLY A 290 -27.09 -7.26 16.51
CA GLY A 290 -26.13 -6.19 16.25
C GLY A 290 -26.50 -5.28 15.09
N GLY A 291 -27.63 -5.48 14.44
CA GLY A 291 -28.07 -4.67 13.30
C GLY A 291 -27.04 -4.62 12.16
N LEU A 292 -26.66 -3.41 11.74
CA LEU A 292 -25.68 -3.20 10.65
C LEU A 292 -24.30 -3.80 11.00
N LEU A 293 -23.84 -3.70 12.25
CA LEU A 293 -22.54 -4.22 12.68
C LEU A 293 -22.49 -5.74 12.60
N GLU A 294 -23.60 -6.43 12.94
CA GLU A 294 -23.73 -7.87 12.74
C GLU A 294 -23.73 -8.23 11.25
N THR A 295 -24.43 -7.44 10.44
CA THR A 295 -24.45 -7.61 8.98
C THR A 295 -23.05 -7.47 8.38
N LEU A 296 -22.20 -6.64 8.97
CA LEU A 296 -20.82 -6.43 8.56
C LEU A 296 -19.82 -7.39 9.22
N GLY A 297 -20.28 -8.34 10.04
CA GLY A 297 -19.42 -9.33 10.69
C GLY A 297 -18.66 -8.83 11.92
N TYR A 298 -18.99 -7.64 12.43
CA TYR A 298 -18.35 -7.07 13.63
C TYR A 298 -18.89 -7.60 14.95
N PHE A 299 -19.85 -8.49 14.90
CA PHE A 299 -20.44 -9.06 16.09
C PHE A 299 -19.72 -10.36 16.47
N VAL A 300 -19.20 -10.43 17.69
CA VAL A 300 -18.58 -11.66 18.21
C VAL A 300 -19.69 -12.58 18.71
N HIS A 301 -19.81 -13.72 18.04
CA HIS A 301 -20.73 -14.78 18.43
C HIS A 301 -20.01 -15.77 19.35
N GLY A 302 -20.70 -16.22 20.41
CA GLY A 302 -20.19 -17.21 21.34
C GLY A 302 -20.02 -16.66 22.77
N ASP A 303 -19.92 -17.58 23.68
CA ASP A 303 -19.77 -17.29 25.13
C ASP A 303 -18.27 -17.11 25.43
N LYS A 304 -17.97 -16.26 26.42
CA LYS A 304 -16.62 -16.04 26.95
C LYS A 304 -15.94 -17.34 27.41
N SER A 305 -16.74 -18.35 27.81
CA SER A 305 -16.26 -19.67 28.23
C SER A 305 -15.75 -20.56 27.10
N ASN A 306 -16.19 -20.31 25.84
CA ASN A 306 -15.78 -21.10 24.67
C ASN A 306 -15.48 -20.21 23.47
N LEU A 307 -14.28 -19.66 23.45
CA LEU A 307 -13.77 -18.84 22.34
C LEU A 307 -12.99 -19.64 21.28
N ALA A 308 -13.00 -20.98 21.39
CA ALA A 308 -12.44 -21.86 20.37
C ALA A 308 -13.30 -21.71 19.08
N GLY A 309 -12.71 -21.22 18.01
CA GLY A 309 -13.42 -20.97 16.74
C GLY A 309 -14.25 -19.68 16.69
N SER A 310 -14.22 -18.82 17.74
CA SER A 310 -14.85 -17.50 17.67
C SER A 310 -14.10 -16.54 16.74
N ASN A 311 -14.81 -15.55 16.19
CA ASN A 311 -14.25 -14.49 15.35
C ASN A 311 -13.62 -13.32 16.14
N VAL A 312 -13.39 -13.48 17.46
CA VAL A 312 -12.92 -12.38 18.33
C VAL A 312 -11.57 -11.78 17.87
N ALA A 313 -10.63 -12.62 17.42
CA ALA A 313 -9.35 -12.17 16.93
C ALA A 313 -9.48 -11.43 15.58
N ASP A 314 -10.38 -11.87 14.71
CA ASP A 314 -10.66 -11.21 13.44
C ASP A 314 -11.27 -9.82 13.66
N VAL A 315 -12.26 -9.71 14.57
CA VAL A 315 -12.90 -8.45 14.94
C VAL A 315 -11.89 -7.50 15.60
N PHE A 316 -11.08 -8.00 16.55
CA PHE A 316 -10.08 -7.18 17.23
C PHE A 316 -9.00 -6.68 16.27
N ASN A 317 -8.46 -7.53 15.40
CA ASN A 317 -7.48 -7.13 14.38
C ASN A 317 -8.05 -6.08 13.43
N SER A 318 -9.30 -6.22 13.02
CA SER A 318 -10.00 -5.24 12.19
C SER A 318 -10.19 -3.90 12.88
N LEU A 319 -10.57 -3.90 14.17
CA LEU A 319 -10.66 -2.68 14.98
C LEU A 319 -9.30 -1.96 15.07
N ILE A 320 -8.21 -2.70 15.31
CA ILE A 320 -6.85 -2.14 15.32
C ILE A 320 -6.49 -1.51 13.98
N ASN A 321 -6.80 -2.18 12.88
CA ASN A 321 -6.53 -1.65 11.55
C ASN A 321 -7.36 -0.38 11.28
N MET A 322 -8.63 -0.35 11.65
CA MET A 322 -9.49 0.85 11.51
C MET A 322 -8.98 2.02 12.32
N VAL A 323 -8.69 1.80 13.60
CA VAL A 323 -8.17 2.84 14.51
C VAL A 323 -6.82 3.35 14.03
N GLY A 324 -5.91 2.46 13.64
CA GLY A 324 -4.60 2.81 13.11
C GLY A 324 -4.70 3.63 11.80
N THR A 325 -5.55 3.22 10.87
CA THR A 325 -5.77 3.94 9.60
C THR A 325 -6.43 5.29 9.83
N THR A 326 -7.46 5.37 10.69
CA THR A 326 -8.11 6.64 11.05
C THR A 326 -7.12 7.61 11.68
N THR A 327 -6.32 7.13 12.65
CA THR A 327 -5.26 7.94 13.27
C THR A 327 -4.26 8.44 12.21
N THR A 328 -3.85 7.56 11.30
CA THR A 328 -2.93 7.92 10.20
C THR A 328 -3.51 9.02 9.32
N ILE A 329 -4.78 8.93 8.91
CA ILE A 329 -5.45 9.95 8.10
C ILE A 329 -5.47 11.30 8.82
N ILE A 330 -5.91 11.33 10.09
CA ILE A 330 -5.98 12.55 10.89
C ILE A 330 -4.61 13.20 11.00
N VAL A 331 -3.58 12.42 11.32
CA VAL A 331 -2.22 12.94 11.53
C VAL A 331 -1.59 13.41 10.22
N ILE A 332 -1.82 12.74 9.09
CA ILE A 332 -1.37 13.21 7.76
C ILE A 332 -1.96 14.59 7.45
N ILE A 333 -3.25 14.80 7.71
CA ILE A 333 -3.92 16.10 7.49
C ILE A 333 -3.30 17.20 8.37
N LEU A 334 -2.91 16.86 9.59
CA LEU A 334 -2.30 17.79 10.55
C LEU A 334 -0.79 17.96 10.39
N SER A 335 -0.12 17.20 9.53
CA SER A 335 1.34 17.16 9.41
C SER A 335 1.99 18.35 8.66
N PRO A 336 1.36 19.06 7.70
CA PRO A 336 2.01 20.12 6.92
C PRO A 336 2.61 21.26 7.75
N PRO A 337 1.95 21.81 8.79
CA PRO A 337 2.55 22.84 9.64
C PRO A 337 3.83 22.35 10.34
N LEU A 338 3.85 21.08 10.74
CA LEU A 338 4.99 20.47 11.43
C LEU A 338 6.21 20.39 10.51
N SER A 339 6.02 19.95 9.27
CA SER A 339 7.09 19.84 8.27
C SER A 339 7.63 21.22 7.84
N ARG A 340 6.78 22.25 7.79
CA ARG A 340 7.21 23.65 7.53
C ARG A 340 8.10 24.18 8.66
N ARG A 341 7.75 23.89 9.92
CA ARG A 341 8.49 24.35 11.09
C ARG A 341 9.85 23.65 11.26
N PHE A 342 9.86 22.33 11.26
CA PHE A 342 11.02 21.52 11.60
C PHE A 342 11.81 20.99 10.39
N GLY A 343 11.23 21.05 9.20
CA GLY A 343 11.81 20.50 7.96
C GLY A 343 11.50 19.01 7.76
N LYS A 344 11.46 18.59 6.48
CA LYS A 344 11.08 17.23 6.06
C LYS A 344 11.96 16.15 6.71
N LYS A 345 13.28 16.33 6.69
CA LYS A 345 14.26 15.38 7.24
C LYS A 345 14.05 15.17 8.74
N ALA A 346 13.94 16.24 9.53
CA ALA A 346 13.81 16.14 10.99
C ALA A 346 12.53 15.38 11.39
N ILE A 347 11.40 15.68 10.73
CA ILE A 347 10.14 14.97 10.98
C ILE A 347 10.24 13.49 10.58
N ALA A 348 10.89 13.18 9.46
CA ALA A 348 11.07 11.81 9.04
C ALA A 348 11.96 11.02 10.02
N VAL A 349 13.09 11.58 10.44
CA VAL A 349 13.99 10.97 11.45
C VAL A 349 13.24 10.74 12.77
N GLY A 350 12.56 11.77 13.29
CA GLY A 350 11.80 11.67 14.53
C GLY A 350 10.65 10.65 14.43
N GLY A 351 9.91 10.68 13.33
CA GLY A 351 8.78 9.78 13.08
C GLY A 351 9.20 8.30 13.04
N PHE A 352 10.24 7.97 12.26
CA PHE A 352 10.77 6.60 12.22
C PHE A 352 11.42 6.19 13.55
N GLY A 353 12.15 7.09 14.22
CA GLY A 353 12.79 6.82 15.51
C GLY A 353 11.77 6.54 16.62
N LEU A 354 10.76 7.38 16.76
CA LEU A 354 9.70 7.17 17.75
C LEU A 354 8.83 5.94 17.41
N ALA A 355 8.55 5.69 16.13
CA ALA A 355 7.87 4.47 15.71
C ALA A 355 8.70 3.21 16.04
N SER A 356 10.03 3.26 15.91
CA SER A 356 10.93 2.20 16.33
C SER A 356 10.79 1.90 17.84
N LEU A 357 10.88 2.94 18.69
CA LEU A 357 10.73 2.78 20.15
C LEU A 357 9.35 2.23 20.54
N GLY A 358 8.28 2.78 19.96
CA GLY A 358 6.93 2.27 20.18
C GLY A 358 6.76 0.83 19.74
N THR A 359 7.44 0.43 18.65
CA THR A 359 7.39 -0.96 18.15
C THR A 359 8.17 -1.91 19.06
N PHE A 360 9.32 -1.52 19.59
CA PHE A 360 10.02 -2.32 20.61
C PHE A 360 9.15 -2.55 21.86
N ALA A 361 8.32 -1.58 22.24
CA ALA A 361 7.41 -1.72 23.36
C ALA A 361 6.36 -2.83 23.16
N PHE A 362 6.00 -3.19 21.92
CA PHE A 362 5.13 -4.36 21.65
C PHE A 362 5.72 -5.66 22.20
N TYR A 363 7.04 -5.83 22.18
CA TYR A 363 7.69 -7.01 22.74
C TYR A 363 7.50 -7.13 24.24
N LEU A 364 7.30 -6.02 24.96
CA LEU A 364 7.14 -5.98 26.41
C LEU A 364 5.70 -6.24 26.87
N LEU A 365 4.73 -6.20 25.94
CA LEU A 365 3.32 -6.41 26.29
C LEU A 365 3.05 -7.89 26.65
N SER A 366 2.28 -8.08 27.73
CA SER A 366 1.70 -9.39 28.06
C SER A 366 0.54 -9.71 27.11
N PRO A 367 0.20 -11.00 26.89
CA PRO A 367 -0.93 -11.40 26.05
C PRO A 367 -2.27 -10.77 26.45
N ALA A 368 -2.49 -10.58 27.73
CA ALA A 368 -3.72 -10.00 28.27
C ALA A 368 -3.81 -8.47 28.13
N ASN A 369 -2.71 -7.77 27.82
CA ASN A 369 -2.71 -6.31 27.73
C ASN A 369 -3.19 -5.79 26.36
N VAL A 370 -4.42 -6.13 26.01
CA VAL A 370 -5.06 -5.78 24.74
C VAL A 370 -5.24 -4.26 24.58
N SER A 371 -5.57 -3.56 25.67
CA SER A 371 -5.67 -2.09 25.66
C SER A 371 -4.32 -1.43 25.39
N GLY A 372 -3.22 -1.99 25.91
CA GLY A 372 -1.85 -1.54 25.58
C GLY A 372 -1.49 -1.76 24.12
N MET A 373 -1.93 -2.87 23.49
CA MET A 373 -1.74 -3.12 22.06
C MET A 373 -2.43 -2.04 21.22
N MET A 374 -3.66 -1.68 21.56
CA MET A 374 -4.41 -0.59 20.90
C MET A 374 -3.71 0.76 21.09
N ALA A 375 -3.32 1.09 22.33
CA ALA A 375 -2.64 2.35 22.64
C ALA A 375 -1.30 2.50 21.88
N LEU A 376 -0.49 1.43 21.84
CA LEU A 376 0.77 1.45 21.07
C LEU A 376 0.52 1.56 19.57
N THR A 377 -0.52 0.96 19.04
CA THR A 377 -0.89 1.11 17.62
C THR A 377 -1.20 2.57 17.29
N ILE A 378 -1.98 3.25 18.14
CA ILE A 378 -2.29 4.68 17.98
C ILE A 378 -1.00 5.52 18.09
N LEU A 379 -0.17 5.25 19.10
CA LEU A 379 1.09 5.99 19.29
C LEU A 379 2.04 5.84 18.09
N ILE A 380 2.24 4.61 17.61
CA ILE A 380 3.06 4.35 16.43
C ILE A 380 2.47 5.03 15.21
N ALA A 381 1.15 5.01 15.01
CA ALA A 381 0.50 5.68 13.90
C ALA A 381 0.70 7.20 13.96
N ILE A 382 0.59 7.84 15.13
CA ILE A 382 0.86 9.27 15.32
C ILE A 382 2.29 9.63 14.92
N CYS A 383 3.26 8.83 15.36
CA CYS A 383 4.67 9.08 15.07
C CYS A 383 5.04 8.83 13.60
N TYR A 384 4.49 7.75 13.04
CA TYR A 384 4.85 7.29 11.69
C TYR A 384 4.10 8.02 10.57
N ALA A 385 2.82 8.35 10.76
CA ALA A 385 1.96 8.89 9.70
C ALA A 385 2.52 10.14 8.98
N PRO A 386 3.16 11.12 9.67
CA PRO A 386 3.74 12.28 8.98
C PRO A 386 4.83 11.90 7.97
N THR A 387 5.50 10.76 8.17
CA THR A 387 6.61 10.33 7.30
C THR A 387 6.13 9.91 5.91
N ILE A 388 4.89 9.43 5.77
CA ILE A 388 4.34 8.89 4.51
C ILE A 388 4.38 9.94 3.39
N PRO A 389 3.74 11.11 3.50
CA PRO A 389 3.80 12.13 2.46
C PRO A 389 5.20 12.75 2.33
N LEU A 390 5.97 12.82 3.42
CA LEU A 390 7.29 13.45 3.41
C LEU A 390 8.31 12.63 2.63
N VAL A 391 8.26 11.32 2.68
CA VAL A 391 9.12 10.44 1.86
C VAL A 391 8.94 10.76 0.37
N TRP A 392 7.70 10.89 -0.10
CA TRP A 392 7.42 11.27 -1.49
C TRP A 392 7.92 12.69 -1.84
N ALA A 393 7.82 13.64 -0.90
CA ALA A 393 8.36 14.98 -1.09
C ALA A 393 9.89 15.00 -1.12
N ILE A 394 10.57 14.13 -0.35
CA ILE A 394 12.02 13.99 -0.35
C ILE A 394 12.52 13.43 -1.71
N PHE A 395 11.76 12.58 -2.40
CA PHE A 395 12.13 12.11 -3.72
C PHE A 395 12.15 13.23 -4.77
N ALA A 396 11.25 14.19 -4.67
CA ALA A 396 11.28 15.38 -5.53
C ALA A 396 12.56 16.19 -5.26
N ASP A 397 12.96 16.34 -3.99
CA ASP A 397 14.21 17.02 -3.62
C ASP A 397 15.45 16.28 -4.16
N VAL A 398 15.43 14.95 -4.26
CA VAL A 398 16.51 14.14 -4.87
C VAL A 398 16.61 14.38 -6.38
N ALA A 399 15.48 14.55 -7.06
CA ALA A 399 15.47 14.89 -8.49
C ALA A 399 16.03 16.30 -8.73
N ASP A 400 15.67 17.27 -7.87
CA ASP A 400 16.21 18.63 -7.92
C ASP A 400 17.71 18.65 -7.58
N TYR A 401 18.17 17.82 -6.64
CA TYR A 401 19.60 17.66 -6.34
C TYR A 401 20.40 17.15 -7.57
N SER A 402 19.82 16.24 -8.35
CA SER A 402 20.45 15.79 -9.61
C SER A 402 20.58 16.94 -10.61
N GLU A 403 19.55 17.78 -10.77
CA GLU A 403 19.61 18.97 -11.63
C GLU A 403 20.66 19.98 -11.14
N TRP A 404 20.73 20.20 -9.83
CA TRP A 404 21.66 21.13 -9.21
C TRP A 404 23.13 20.73 -9.39
N THR A 405 23.43 19.41 -9.22
CA THR A 405 24.82 18.90 -9.25
C THR A 405 25.33 18.53 -10.65
N VAL A 406 24.47 17.97 -11.51
CA VAL A 406 24.86 17.42 -12.82
C VAL A 406 24.30 18.26 -13.97
N GLY A 407 23.45 19.27 -13.68
CA GLY A 407 22.82 20.13 -14.70
C GLY A 407 21.71 19.42 -15.48
N ARG A 408 21.32 18.18 -15.13
CA ARG A 408 20.27 17.39 -15.77
C ARG A 408 19.29 16.86 -14.74
N ARG A 409 18.00 16.94 -15.06
CA ARG A 409 16.92 16.52 -14.20
C ARG A 409 16.43 15.11 -14.57
N PHE A 410 16.66 14.14 -13.70
CA PHE A 410 16.28 12.73 -13.92
C PHE A 410 14.98 12.35 -13.20
N THR A 411 13.97 13.22 -13.19
CA THR A 411 12.74 13.01 -12.41
C THR A 411 12.09 11.66 -12.73
N GLY A 412 11.92 11.32 -14.00
CA GLY A 412 11.32 10.05 -14.41
C GLY A 412 12.09 8.84 -13.90
N MET A 413 13.44 8.86 -14.01
CA MET A 413 14.29 7.76 -13.54
C MET A 413 14.28 7.63 -12.01
N VAL A 414 14.30 8.74 -11.28
CA VAL A 414 14.19 8.75 -9.81
C VAL A 414 12.88 8.07 -9.38
N PHE A 415 11.74 8.47 -9.93
CA PHE A 415 10.45 7.88 -9.56
C PHE A 415 10.28 6.43 -10.03
N ALA A 416 10.81 6.06 -11.19
CA ALA A 416 10.79 4.67 -11.67
C ALA A 416 11.58 3.73 -10.76
N THR A 417 12.80 4.14 -10.35
CA THR A 417 13.64 3.34 -9.46
C THR A 417 13.06 3.23 -8.05
N ILE A 418 12.37 4.27 -7.58
CA ILE A 418 11.63 4.24 -6.32
C ILE A 418 10.44 3.28 -6.39
N GLY A 419 9.70 3.27 -7.50
CA GLY A 419 8.65 2.28 -7.75
C GLY A 419 9.19 0.85 -7.70
N PHE A 420 10.37 0.61 -8.26
CA PHE A 420 11.06 -0.67 -8.15
C PHE A 420 11.43 -1.02 -6.69
N ALA A 421 12.00 -0.07 -5.93
CA ALA A 421 12.33 -0.27 -4.52
C ALA A 421 11.09 -0.56 -3.65
N LEU A 422 9.96 0.12 -3.92
CA LEU A 422 8.67 -0.11 -3.27
C LEU A 422 8.21 -1.57 -3.47
N LYS A 423 8.12 -2.01 -4.72
CA LYS A 423 7.62 -3.36 -5.05
C LYS A 423 8.56 -4.44 -4.53
N SER A 424 9.87 -4.26 -4.69
CA SER A 424 10.88 -5.19 -4.16
C SER A 424 10.85 -5.23 -2.62
N GLY A 425 10.67 -4.09 -1.95
CA GLY A 425 10.51 -4.03 -0.51
C GLY A 425 9.31 -4.83 -0.02
N LEU A 426 8.13 -4.64 -0.61
CA LEU A 426 6.94 -5.40 -0.28
C LEU A 426 7.14 -6.92 -0.46
N ALA A 427 7.83 -7.32 -1.53
CA ALA A 427 8.14 -8.72 -1.81
C ALA A 427 9.07 -9.32 -0.75
N LEU A 428 10.18 -8.62 -0.47
CA LEU A 428 11.16 -9.04 0.52
C LEU A 428 10.58 -9.06 1.94
N GLY A 429 9.71 -8.12 2.30
CA GLY A 429 9.11 -8.04 3.62
C GLY A 429 8.26 -9.27 3.95
N SER A 430 7.33 -9.66 3.08
CA SER A 430 6.52 -10.86 3.30
C SER A 430 7.34 -12.15 3.28
N ALA A 431 8.31 -12.27 2.36
CA ALA A 431 9.17 -13.44 2.28
C ALA A 431 10.09 -13.57 3.51
N SER A 432 10.71 -12.47 3.94
CA SER A 432 11.63 -12.47 5.09
C SER A 432 10.91 -12.79 6.40
N PHE A 433 9.63 -12.39 6.58
CA PHE A 433 8.85 -12.83 7.72
C PHE A 433 8.77 -14.36 7.79
N LEU A 434 8.37 -15.00 6.69
CA LEU A 434 8.25 -16.46 6.64
C LEU A 434 9.60 -17.18 6.78
N TRP A 435 10.67 -16.64 6.21
CA TRP A 435 12.02 -17.20 6.36
C TRP A 435 12.53 -17.12 7.80
N ILE A 436 12.29 -16.00 8.48
CA ILE A 436 12.65 -15.85 9.90
C ILE A 436 11.82 -16.80 10.75
N MET A 437 10.51 -16.87 10.53
CA MET A 437 9.63 -17.76 11.28
C MET A 437 9.97 -19.24 11.08
N GLY A 438 10.20 -19.67 9.83
CA GLY A 438 10.56 -21.05 9.51
C GLY A 438 11.97 -21.42 9.93
N GLY A 439 12.95 -20.52 9.76
CA GLY A 439 14.36 -20.80 10.03
C GLY A 439 14.76 -20.75 11.51
N PHE A 440 14.16 -19.85 12.30
CA PHE A 440 14.56 -19.61 13.69
C PHE A 440 13.53 -20.05 14.73
N PHE A 441 12.24 -20.13 14.34
CA PHE A 441 11.15 -20.40 15.28
C PHE A 441 10.38 -21.68 14.99
N ASN A 442 10.89 -22.51 14.07
CA ASN A 442 10.30 -23.80 13.69
C ASN A 442 8.79 -23.67 13.35
N TYR A 443 8.45 -22.58 12.64
CA TYR A 443 7.07 -22.31 12.27
C TYR A 443 6.56 -23.39 11.29
N ASP A 444 5.51 -24.07 11.72
CA ASP A 444 4.73 -24.99 10.89
C ASP A 444 3.33 -24.41 10.69
N THR A 445 2.91 -24.29 9.45
CA THR A 445 1.57 -23.80 9.09
C THR A 445 0.43 -24.67 9.62
N LYS A 446 0.72 -25.95 9.93
CA LYS A 446 -0.25 -26.88 10.55
C LYS A 446 -0.38 -26.67 12.05
N LEU A 447 0.62 -26.08 12.70
CA LEU A 447 0.68 -25.83 14.14
C LEU A 447 1.04 -24.36 14.45
N PRO A 448 0.24 -23.40 13.96
CA PRO A 448 0.57 -21.98 14.09
C PRO A 448 0.63 -21.49 15.53
N SER A 449 -0.02 -22.19 16.47
CA SER A 449 0.00 -21.86 17.90
C SER A 449 1.04 -22.63 18.71
N ALA A 450 2.02 -23.30 18.05
CA ALA A 450 3.14 -23.95 18.75
C ALA A 450 3.95 -22.92 19.56
N PRO A 451 4.47 -23.26 20.76
CA PRO A 451 5.19 -22.31 21.61
C PRO A 451 6.34 -21.59 20.91
N GLY A 452 7.09 -22.26 20.04
CA GLY A 452 8.14 -21.64 19.22
C GLY A 452 7.59 -20.59 18.26
N ALA A 453 6.50 -20.89 17.54
CA ALA A 453 5.87 -19.96 16.62
C ALA A 453 5.31 -18.73 17.36
N VAL A 454 4.66 -18.93 18.52
CA VAL A 454 4.12 -17.84 19.35
C VAL A 454 5.24 -16.91 19.83
N ALA A 455 6.38 -17.46 20.28
CA ALA A 455 7.56 -16.67 20.63
C ALA A 455 8.08 -15.89 19.42
N GLY A 456 8.08 -16.51 18.24
CA GLY A 456 8.44 -15.86 16.97
C GLY A 456 7.55 -14.68 16.60
N TYR A 457 6.25 -14.80 16.76
CA TYR A 457 5.32 -13.68 16.48
C TYR A 457 5.57 -12.48 17.40
N ARG A 458 5.80 -12.71 18.67
CA ARG A 458 6.17 -11.67 19.63
C ARG A 458 7.50 -11.01 19.23
N PHE A 459 8.52 -11.81 18.90
CA PHE A 459 9.84 -11.32 18.50
C PHE A 459 9.79 -10.53 17.19
N THR A 460 9.12 -11.05 16.17
CA THR A 460 9.04 -10.42 14.85
C THR A 460 8.23 -9.12 14.89
N SER A 461 7.10 -9.08 15.60
CA SER A 461 6.25 -7.89 15.70
C SER A 461 6.91 -6.74 16.49
N GLY A 462 7.69 -7.05 17.52
CA GLY A 462 8.36 -6.08 18.36
C GLY A 462 9.79 -5.78 17.93
N ILE A 463 10.66 -6.79 18.00
CA ILE A 463 12.11 -6.60 17.83
C ILE A 463 12.49 -6.40 16.37
N VAL A 464 12.09 -7.31 15.46
CA VAL A 464 12.52 -7.23 14.07
C VAL A 464 11.98 -5.96 13.41
N VAL A 465 10.69 -5.68 13.55
CA VAL A 465 10.07 -4.47 12.98
C VAL A 465 10.66 -3.21 13.61
N GLY A 466 10.92 -3.21 14.93
CA GLY A 466 11.59 -2.10 15.62
C GLY A 466 12.98 -1.82 15.07
N LEU A 467 13.80 -2.87 14.84
CA LEU A 467 15.12 -2.75 14.22
C LEU A 467 15.05 -2.20 12.79
N LEU A 468 14.10 -2.66 11.99
CA LEU A 468 13.93 -2.14 10.62
C LEU A 468 13.58 -0.64 10.61
N PHE A 469 12.73 -0.18 11.53
CA PHE A 469 12.46 1.25 11.73
C PHE A 469 13.73 2.01 12.21
N ALA A 470 14.52 1.42 13.10
CA ALA A 470 15.78 2.00 13.54
C ALA A 470 16.77 2.17 12.36
N VAL A 471 16.88 1.17 11.49
CA VAL A 471 17.73 1.26 10.28
C VAL A 471 17.26 2.38 9.36
N CYS A 472 15.95 2.53 9.12
CA CYS A 472 15.40 3.67 8.37
C CYS A 472 15.80 5.01 9.02
N THR A 473 15.74 5.10 10.35
CA THR A 473 16.15 6.29 11.11
C THR A 473 17.62 6.62 10.86
N VAL A 474 18.51 5.62 10.98
CA VAL A 474 19.96 5.81 10.76
C VAL A 474 20.25 6.26 9.33
N LEU A 475 19.61 5.64 8.33
CA LEU A 475 19.74 6.05 6.93
C LEU A 475 19.31 7.51 6.71
N LEU A 476 18.21 7.93 7.34
CA LEU A 476 17.74 9.32 7.25
C LEU A 476 18.63 10.30 8.03
N VAL A 477 19.26 9.90 9.11
CA VAL A 477 20.29 10.71 9.78
C VAL A 477 21.48 10.93 8.85
N ALA A 478 21.93 9.88 8.16
CA ALA A 478 23.02 9.95 7.17
C ALA A 478 22.64 10.70 5.88
N TYR A 479 21.34 10.94 5.62
CA TYR A 479 20.86 11.68 4.47
C TYR A 479 21.30 13.15 4.51
N LYS A 480 21.98 13.63 3.47
CA LYS A 480 22.68 14.92 3.47
C LYS A 480 21.77 16.15 3.29
N LEU A 481 20.65 16.03 2.56
CA LEU A 481 19.79 17.18 2.27
C LEU A 481 18.98 17.59 3.51
N ASN A 482 19.40 18.68 4.13
CA ASN A 482 18.69 19.32 5.23
C ASN A 482 17.83 20.50 4.72
N LYS A 483 17.05 21.13 5.59
CA LYS A 483 16.14 22.22 5.24
C LYS A 483 16.87 23.41 4.59
N GLY A 484 18.05 23.80 5.12
CA GLY A 484 18.83 24.91 4.56
C GLY A 484 19.31 24.61 3.15
N MET A 485 19.86 23.40 2.94
CA MET A 485 20.36 22.97 1.63
C MET A 485 19.25 22.84 0.59
N THR A 486 18.05 22.37 0.97
CA THR A 486 16.93 22.29 0.03
C THR A 486 16.41 23.68 -0.38
N ILE A 487 16.43 24.67 0.52
CA ILE A 487 16.06 26.05 0.20
C ILE A 487 17.11 26.65 -0.75
N GLN A 488 18.40 26.58 -0.40
CA GLN A 488 19.50 27.08 -1.24
C GLN A 488 19.45 26.49 -2.64
N MET A 489 19.28 25.17 -2.74
CA MET A 489 19.14 24.46 -4.03
C MET A 489 17.95 24.99 -4.85
N ALA A 490 16.80 25.18 -4.21
CA ALA A 490 15.61 25.70 -4.87
C ALA A 490 15.83 27.12 -5.42
N ASP A 491 16.46 28.01 -4.64
CA ASP A 491 16.75 29.39 -5.02
C ASP A 491 17.75 29.42 -6.19
N GLU A 492 18.86 28.69 -6.10
CA GLU A 492 19.87 28.64 -7.18
C GLU A 492 19.31 28.03 -8.47
N LEU A 493 18.48 26.98 -8.39
CA LEU A 493 17.80 26.42 -9.55
C LEU A 493 16.79 27.40 -10.17
N ALA A 494 16.07 28.16 -9.35
CA ALA A 494 15.15 29.20 -9.83
C ALA A 494 15.91 30.31 -10.57
N GLU A 495 17.06 30.74 -10.08
CA GLU A 495 17.91 31.73 -10.76
C GLU A 495 18.46 31.19 -12.08
N ARG A 496 19.01 29.96 -12.12
CA ARG A 496 19.48 29.31 -13.36
C ARG A 496 18.39 29.22 -14.43
N ARG A 497 17.16 28.88 -14.02
CA ARG A 497 16.00 28.79 -14.92
C ARG A 497 15.58 30.16 -15.47
N LYS A 498 15.67 31.24 -14.67
CA LYS A 498 15.44 32.61 -15.16
C LYS A 498 16.49 33.03 -16.19
N GLN A 499 17.76 32.67 -16.00
CA GLN A 499 18.82 32.99 -16.95
C GLN A 499 18.71 32.21 -18.27
N LEU A 500 18.11 31.00 -18.24
CA LEU A 500 17.90 30.14 -19.41
C LEU A 500 16.58 30.41 -20.15
N ALA A 501 15.67 31.17 -19.56
CA ALA A 501 14.44 31.59 -20.24
C ALA A 501 14.79 32.55 -21.39
N PRO A 502 14.40 32.26 -22.66
CA PRO A 502 14.72 33.16 -23.76
C PRO A 502 14.05 34.52 -23.52
N ALA A 503 14.74 35.59 -23.93
CA ALA A 503 14.28 36.98 -23.82
C ALA A 503 13.01 37.30 -24.64
N SER A 504 12.24 36.31 -25.07
CA SER A 504 11.06 36.46 -25.91
C SER A 504 9.83 37.05 -25.20
N ASP A 505 9.81 37.08 -23.87
CA ASP A 505 8.65 37.61 -23.11
C ASP A 505 8.80 39.09 -22.72
N ALA A 506 9.93 39.71 -23.05
CA ALA A 506 10.15 41.15 -22.83
C ALA A 506 9.58 42.04 -23.92
N VAL A 507 9.06 41.48 -25.03
CA VAL A 507 8.53 42.27 -26.18
C VAL A 507 7.00 42.33 -26.20
N ALA A 508 6.31 41.62 -25.30
CA ALA A 508 4.84 41.64 -25.25
C ALA A 508 4.26 42.67 -24.24
N SER A 509 5.06 43.59 -23.70
CA SER A 509 4.65 44.64 -22.77
C SER A 509 5.14 46.05 -23.19
N VAL A 510 5.17 46.35 -24.52
CA VAL A 510 5.26 47.71 -25.01
C VAL A 510 4.09 48.02 -25.90
#